data_1e1805bbc514e9406b6fb451438acc93
#
_entry.id   1e1805bbc514e9406b6fb451438acc93
#
_cell.length_a   1.000
_cell.length_b   1.000
_cell.length_c   1.000
_cell.angle_alpha   90.00
_cell.angle_beta   90.00
_cell.angle_gamma   90.00
#
_symmetry.space_group_name_H-M   'P 1'
#
loop_
_entity.id
_entity.type
_entity.pdbx_description
1 polymer ?
#
loop_
_entity_poly.entity_id
_entity_poly.type
_entity_poly.pdbx_seq_one_letter_code
_entity_poly.pdbx_strand_id
1 'polypeptide(L)'
;MSRIVDNEILKNHLMSDLKLTGIPTDFELVLKDYSSTCYGKYLKSKKQIIMYIYYDRECTTLFPYAKLLDTLVHEAVHHYQHYYEEDFVRYKGVMHNPNFYKYYNQFVDKLLEYGIEVSESEVEEVV
;
A
#
# COMPACT_ATOMS: atom_id res chain seq x y z
N MET A 1 1.66 -26.89 2.16
CA MET A 1 2.27 -26.14 3.27
C MET A 1 1.27 -25.18 3.87
N SER A 2 1.16 -25.15 5.18
CA SER A 2 0.23 -24.26 5.84
C SER A 2 0.80 -22.83 5.88
N ARG A 3 -0.06 -21.87 5.70
CA ARG A 3 0.29 -20.46 5.84
C ARG A 3 0.18 -20.04 7.30
N ILE A 4 0.98 -19.04 7.68
CA ILE A 4 0.91 -18.46 9.03
C ILE A 4 -0.39 -17.70 9.21
N VAL A 5 -0.90 -17.11 8.13
CA VAL A 5 -2.07 -16.26 8.18
C VAL A 5 -3.01 -16.58 7.02
N ASP A 6 -4.30 -16.38 7.25
CA ASP A 6 -5.30 -16.47 6.20
C ASP A 6 -5.26 -15.18 5.38
N ASN A 7 -4.89 -15.29 4.11
CA ASN A 7 -4.74 -14.13 3.23
C ASN A 7 -6.06 -13.37 3.05
N GLU A 8 -7.19 -14.06 3.02
CA GLU A 8 -8.47 -13.40 2.83
C GLU A 8 -8.85 -12.56 4.05
N ILE A 9 -8.60 -13.07 5.24
CA ILE A 9 -8.86 -12.32 6.47
C ILE A 9 -7.94 -11.11 6.55
N LEU A 10 -6.65 -11.29 6.26
CA LEU A 10 -5.69 -10.19 6.27
C LEU A 10 -6.05 -9.12 5.25
N LYS A 11 -6.41 -9.52 4.04
CA LYS A 11 -6.80 -8.62 2.98
C LYS A 11 -8.02 -7.79 3.37
N ASN A 12 -9.03 -8.44 3.93
CA ASN A 12 -10.25 -7.75 4.35
C ASN A 12 -9.96 -6.75 5.46
N HIS A 13 -9.08 -7.11 6.38
CA HIS A 13 -8.70 -6.22 7.47
C HIS A 13 -7.96 -4.98 6.95
N LEU A 14 -6.99 -5.18 6.07
CA LEU A 14 -6.24 -4.09 5.44
C LEU A 14 -7.16 -3.15 4.67
N MET A 15 -8.07 -3.70 3.87
CA MET A 15 -8.98 -2.89 3.07
C MET A 15 -9.97 -2.14 3.95
N SER A 16 -10.42 -2.75 5.03
CA SER A 16 -11.32 -2.10 5.99
C SER A 16 -10.66 -0.86 6.61
N ASP A 17 -9.41 -0.98 7.01
CA ASP A 17 -8.68 0.14 7.57
C ASP A 17 -8.41 1.22 6.51
N LEU A 18 -8.03 0.81 5.30
CA LEU A 18 -7.78 1.76 4.23
C LEU A 18 -9.01 2.61 3.92
N LYS A 19 -10.20 2.01 3.96
CA LYS A 19 -11.45 2.72 3.67
C LYS A 19 -11.71 3.86 4.65
N LEU A 20 -11.16 3.81 5.85
CA LEU A 20 -11.30 4.88 6.82
C LEU A 20 -10.64 6.18 6.36
N THR A 21 -9.69 6.10 5.45
CA THR A 21 -9.00 7.29 4.92
C THR A 21 -9.84 8.07 3.92
N GLY A 22 -10.87 7.45 3.36
CA GLY A 22 -11.66 8.04 2.29
C GLY A 22 -11.04 7.94 0.90
N ILE A 23 -9.88 7.28 0.78
CA ILE A 23 -9.24 7.11 -0.51
C ILE A 23 -10.08 6.19 -1.41
N PRO A 24 -10.16 6.44 -2.73
CA PRO A 24 -10.85 5.51 -3.62
C PRO A 24 -10.24 4.11 -3.56
N THR A 25 -11.09 3.10 -3.44
CA THR A 25 -10.65 1.71 -3.31
C THR A 25 -11.11 0.85 -4.50
N ASP A 26 -11.31 1.47 -5.65
CA ASP A 26 -11.73 0.79 -6.87
C ASP A 26 -10.54 0.12 -7.58
N PHE A 27 -9.79 -0.64 -6.82
CA PHE A 27 -8.68 -1.45 -7.31
C PHE A 27 -8.76 -2.83 -6.67
N GLU A 28 -8.07 -3.79 -7.26
CA GLU A 28 -7.95 -5.13 -6.70
C GLU A 28 -6.69 -5.22 -5.86
N LEU A 29 -6.82 -5.73 -4.64
CA LEU A 29 -5.65 -6.00 -3.79
C LEU A 29 -5.31 -7.49 -3.88
N VAL A 30 -4.07 -7.77 -4.25
CA VAL A 30 -3.54 -9.13 -4.35
C VAL A 30 -2.40 -9.29 -3.36
N LEU A 31 -2.51 -10.27 -2.46
CA LEU A 31 -1.45 -10.57 -1.51
C LEU A 31 -0.63 -11.73 -2.05
N LYS A 32 0.69 -11.53 -2.11
CA LYS A 32 1.65 -12.56 -2.52
C LYS A 32 2.63 -12.80 -1.39
N ASP A 33 3.40 -13.86 -1.52
CA ASP A 33 4.25 -14.31 -0.42
C ASP A 33 5.48 -13.43 -0.23
N TYR A 34 6.39 -13.39 -1.19
CA TYR A 34 7.67 -12.74 -1.00
C TYR A 34 8.20 -12.15 -2.30
N SER A 35 8.92 -11.03 -2.18
CA SER A 35 9.72 -10.47 -3.27
C SER A 35 11.03 -9.95 -2.71
N SER A 36 12.11 -10.17 -3.44
CA SER A 36 13.43 -9.64 -3.07
C SER A 36 13.65 -8.20 -3.50
N THR A 37 12.70 -7.61 -4.26
CA THR A 37 12.91 -6.31 -4.89
C THR A 37 12.00 -5.21 -4.38
N CYS A 38 10.81 -5.55 -3.87
CA CYS A 38 9.88 -4.52 -3.40
C CYS A 38 8.92 -5.08 -2.35
N TYR A 39 8.28 -4.19 -1.62
CA TYR A 39 7.26 -4.53 -0.64
C TYR A 39 5.88 -4.60 -1.28
N GLY A 40 5.69 -3.87 -2.37
CA GLY A 40 4.45 -3.87 -3.11
C GLY A 40 4.62 -3.09 -4.40
N LYS A 41 3.61 -3.13 -5.25
CA LYS A 41 3.62 -2.39 -6.50
C LYS A 41 2.20 -2.11 -6.97
N TYR A 42 2.05 -1.04 -7.73
CA TYR A 42 0.78 -0.68 -8.33
C TYR A 42 0.83 -0.89 -9.84
N LEU A 43 -0.12 -1.66 -10.36
CA LEU A 43 -0.25 -1.90 -11.80
C LEU A 43 -1.41 -1.06 -12.32
N LYS A 44 -1.08 0.11 -12.85
CA LYS A 44 -2.10 1.09 -13.24
C LYS A 44 -3.04 0.60 -14.34
N SER A 45 -2.53 -0.15 -15.30
CA SER A 45 -3.35 -0.65 -16.41
C SER A 45 -4.38 -1.67 -15.96
N LYS A 46 -4.14 -2.34 -14.85
CA LYS A 46 -5.03 -3.36 -14.29
C LYS A 46 -5.80 -2.87 -13.07
N LYS A 47 -5.53 -1.66 -12.62
CA LYS A 47 -6.05 -1.14 -11.35
C LYS A 47 -5.84 -2.18 -10.25
N GLN A 48 -4.59 -2.60 -10.07
CA GLN A 48 -4.27 -3.68 -9.16
C GLN A 48 -3.09 -3.30 -8.27
N ILE A 49 -3.20 -3.57 -6.99
CA ILE A 49 -2.10 -3.43 -6.04
C ILE A 49 -1.67 -4.82 -5.63
N ILE A 50 -0.37 -5.10 -5.77
CA ILE A 50 0.22 -6.35 -5.32
C ILE A 50 1.07 -6.04 -4.10
N MET A 51 0.87 -6.79 -3.01
CA MET A 51 1.66 -6.67 -1.80
C MET A 51 2.29 -8.00 -1.43
N TYR A 52 3.52 -7.93 -0.96
CA TYR A 52 4.27 -9.10 -0.51
C TYR A 52 4.27 -9.08 1.01
N ILE A 53 3.72 -10.11 1.64
CA ILE A 53 3.42 -10.08 3.07
C ILE A 53 4.49 -10.71 3.95
N TYR A 54 5.43 -11.47 3.38
CA TYR A 54 6.50 -12.09 4.16
C TYR A 54 7.81 -11.35 3.99
N TYR A 55 8.52 -11.22 5.11
CA TYR A 55 9.83 -10.59 5.14
C TYR A 55 10.90 -11.45 4.48
N ASP A 56 10.76 -12.78 4.59
CA ASP A 56 11.77 -13.74 4.17
C ASP A 56 11.25 -14.67 3.07
N ARG A 57 12.20 -15.18 2.29
CA ARG A 57 11.90 -16.07 1.17
C ARG A 57 11.21 -17.35 1.63
N GLU A 58 11.52 -17.82 2.82
CA GLU A 58 10.94 -19.04 3.40
C GLU A 58 9.52 -18.85 3.91
N CYS A 59 9.03 -17.61 3.90
CA CYS A 59 7.68 -17.25 4.35
C CYS A 59 7.43 -17.65 5.80
N THR A 60 8.41 -17.41 6.66
CA THR A 60 8.31 -17.70 8.08
C THR A 60 8.00 -16.48 8.93
N THR A 61 8.30 -15.29 8.42
CA THR A 61 8.16 -14.04 9.17
C THR A 61 7.33 -13.06 8.37
N LEU A 62 6.13 -12.75 8.88
CA LEU A 62 5.29 -11.71 8.29
C LEU A 62 5.86 -10.33 8.59
N PHE A 63 5.66 -9.39 7.67
CA PHE A 63 5.84 -8.00 8.03
C PHE A 63 4.85 -7.62 9.14
N PRO A 64 5.23 -6.70 10.04
CA PRO A 64 4.26 -6.17 11.00
C PRO A 64 3.06 -5.55 10.28
N TYR A 65 1.89 -5.60 10.89
CA TYR A 65 0.67 -5.08 10.28
C TYR A 65 0.82 -3.61 9.90
N ALA A 66 1.45 -2.81 10.77
CA ALA A 66 1.67 -1.38 10.49
C ALA A 66 2.49 -1.17 9.22
N LYS A 67 3.46 -2.05 8.96
CA LYS A 67 4.26 -1.99 7.73
C LYS A 67 3.44 -2.39 6.50
N LEU A 68 2.61 -3.41 6.64
CA LEU A 68 1.73 -3.83 5.54
C LEU A 68 0.75 -2.72 5.19
N LEU A 69 0.20 -2.07 6.20
CA LEU A 69 -0.73 -0.97 5.98
C LEU A 69 -0.03 0.23 5.34
N ASP A 70 1.20 0.53 5.76
CA ASP A 70 2.00 1.59 5.13
C ASP A 70 2.20 1.31 3.64
N THR A 71 2.57 0.08 3.29
CA THR A 71 2.74 -0.31 1.90
C THR A 71 1.44 -0.15 1.11
N LEU A 72 0.32 -0.55 1.69
CA LEU A 72 -0.98 -0.42 1.04
C LEU A 72 -1.33 1.06 0.80
N VAL A 73 -1.15 1.92 1.79
CA VAL A 73 -1.40 3.36 1.63
C VAL A 73 -0.51 3.94 0.54
N HIS A 74 0.76 3.56 0.54
CA HIS A 74 1.73 4.02 -0.46
C HIS A 74 1.25 3.70 -1.88
N GLU A 75 0.87 2.45 -2.13
CA GLU A 75 0.43 2.05 -3.46
C GLU A 75 -0.95 2.62 -3.80
N ALA A 76 -1.82 2.78 -2.81
CA ALA A 76 -3.13 3.40 -3.03
C ALA A 76 -3.01 4.87 -3.42
N VAL A 77 -1.98 5.57 -2.94
CA VAL A 77 -1.74 6.96 -3.36
C VAL A 77 -1.35 7.00 -4.84
N HIS A 78 -0.57 6.04 -5.33
CA HIS A 78 -0.29 5.96 -6.76
C HIS A 78 -1.57 5.79 -7.57
N HIS A 79 -2.49 4.94 -7.09
CA HIS A 79 -3.79 4.76 -7.73
C HIS A 79 -4.58 6.06 -7.74
N TYR A 80 -4.62 6.76 -6.59
CA TYR A 80 -5.32 8.03 -6.47
C TYR A 80 -4.77 9.05 -7.45
N GLN A 81 -3.46 9.22 -7.51
CA GLN A 81 -2.85 10.19 -8.40
C GLN A 81 -3.09 9.87 -9.87
N HIS A 82 -3.02 8.60 -10.23
CA HIS A 82 -3.18 8.22 -11.63
C HIS A 82 -4.61 8.43 -12.13
N TYR A 83 -5.61 8.13 -11.33
CA TYR A 83 -6.99 8.15 -11.79
C TYR A 83 -7.82 9.32 -11.28
N TYR A 84 -7.41 9.98 -10.22
CA TYR A 84 -8.23 11.00 -9.56
C TYR A 84 -7.56 12.35 -9.42
N GLU A 85 -6.24 12.45 -9.50
CA GLU A 85 -5.56 13.72 -9.39
C GLU A 85 -5.50 14.42 -10.75
N GLU A 86 -6.12 15.61 -10.86
CA GLU A 86 -6.17 16.35 -12.11
C GLU A 86 -4.80 16.82 -12.59
N ASP A 87 -3.91 17.15 -11.66
CA ASP A 87 -2.60 17.72 -11.98
C ASP A 87 -1.49 16.69 -12.09
N PHE A 88 -1.82 15.41 -12.14
CA PHE A 88 -0.80 14.36 -12.13
C PHE A 88 0.19 14.50 -13.29
N VAL A 89 -0.27 14.94 -14.44
CA VAL A 89 0.58 15.09 -15.63
C VAL A 89 1.71 16.10 -15.44
N ARG A 90 1.56 17.04 -14.50
CA ARG A 90 2.58 18.03 -14.17
C ARG A 90 3.89 17.37 -13.72
N TYR A 91 3.79 16.20 -13.13
CA TYR A 91 4.93 15.49 -12.56
C TYR A 91 5.28 14.26 -13.39
N LYS A 92 5.06 14.33 -14.69
CA LYS A 92 5.29 13.21 -15.59
C LYS A 92 6.69 12.62 -15.38
N GLY A 93 6.75 11.30 -15.15
CA GLY A 93 8.00 10.60 -14.93
C GLY A 93 8.50 10.63 -13.50
N VAL A 94 7.86 11.40 -12.62
CA VAL A 94 8.25 11.49 -11.20
C VAL A 94 7.16 10.83 -10.37
N MET A 95 7.41 9.60 -9.93
CA MET A 95 6.40 8.81 -9.21
C MET A 95 6.18 9.30 -7.78
N HIS A 96 7.23 9.66 -7.07
CA HIS A 96 7.13 10.16 -5.69
C HIS A 96 7.32 11.69 -5.69
N ASN A 97 6.37 12.39 -6.33
CA ASN A 97 6.38 13.84 -6.45
C ASN A 97 5.86 14.49 -5.16
N PRO A 98 5.94 15.84 -5.05
CA PRO A 98 5.48 16.52 -3.83
C PRO A 98 4.02 16.24 -3.48
N ASN A 99 3.16 16.10 -4.48
CA ASN A 99 1.75 15.78 -4.22
C ASN A 99 1.57 14.37 -3.69
N PHE A 100 2.43 13.43 -4.10
CA PHE A 100 2.41 12.08 -3.56
C PHE A 100 2.55 12.12 -2.04
N TYR A 101 3.56 12.82 -1.54
CA TYR A 101 3.80 12.91 -0.10
C TYR A 101 2.70 13.67 0.63
N LYS A 102 2.12 14.68 -0.01
CA LYS A 102 1.00 15.41 0.54
C LYS A 102 -0.20 14.48 0.79
N TYR A 103 -0.56 13.68 -0.20
CA TYR A 103 -1.67 12.74 -0.06
C TYR A 103 -1.33 11.61 0.90
N TYR A 104 -0.13 11.07 0.79
CA TYR A 104 0.30 10.02 1.69
C TYR A 104 0.17 10.47 3.15
N ASN A 105 0.71 11.63 3.48
CA ASN A 105 0.64 12.15 4.83
C ASN A 105 -0.80 12.41 5.28
N GLN A 106 -1.63 12.92 4.37
CA GLN A 106 -3.03 13.17 4.66
C GLN A 106 -3.78 11.90 5.04
N PHE A 107 -3.55 10.82 4.31
CA PHE A 107 -4.22 9.55 4.57
C PHE A 107 -3.66 8.88 5.83
N VAL A 108 -2.36 8.95 6.06
CA VAL A 108 -1.77 8.43 7.29
C VAL A 108 -2.30 9.18 8.51
N ASP A 109 -2.40 10.50 8.43
CA ASP A 109 -2.96 11.31 9.52
C ASP A 109 -4.41 10.92 9.80
N LYS A 110 -5.17 10.61 8.75
CA LYS A 110 -6.55 10.17 8.92
C LYS A 110 -6.62 8.85 9.69
N LEU A 111 -5.73 7.91 9.40
CA LEU A 111 -5.65 6.65 10.14
C LEU A 111 -5.29 6.89 11.60
N LEU A 112 -4.37 7.82 11.86
CA LEU A 112 -3.99 8.17 13.23
C LEU A 112 -5.17 8.71 14.03
N GLU A 113 -6.09 9.42 13.39
CA GLU A 113 -7.32 9.89 14.05
C GLU A 113 -8.16 8.73 14.57
N TYR A 114 -8.07 7.57 13.95
CA TYR A 114 -8.76 6.36 14.39
C TYR A 114 -7.91 5.49 15.30
N GLY A 115 -6.73 5.97 15.70
CA GLY A 115 -5.83 5.21 16.55
C GLY A 115 -5.05 4.13 15.82
N ILE A 116 -4.98 4.20 14.49
CA ILE A 116 -4.29 3.21 13.67
C ILE A 116 -2.93 3.77 13.27
N GLU A 117 -1.86 3.12 13.73
CA GLU A 117 -0.51 3.51 13.40
C GLU A 117 -0.03 2.87 12.11
N VAL A 118 0.70 3.65 11.32
CA VAL A 118 1.32 3.18 10.09
C VAL A 118 2.83 3.33 10.26
N SER A 119 3.55 2.24 10.04
CA SER A 119 5.00 2.24 10.20
C SER A 119 5.64 2.86 8.97
N GLU A 120 6.32 3.99 9.14
CA GLU A 120 7.07 4.59 8.04
C GLU A 120 8.13 3.63 7.55
N SER A 121 8.25 3.53 6.24
CA SER A 121 9.28 2.70 5.64
C SER A 121 10.60 3.47 5.60
N GLU A 122 11.62 2.92 6.25
CA GLU A 122 12.97 3.47 6.15
C GLU A 122 13.64 3.01 4.86
N VAL A 123 13.09 2.00 4.21
CA VAL A 123 13.60 1.47 2.96
C VAL A 123 12.76 2.01 1.83
N GLU A 124 13.42 2.64 0.86
CA GLU A 124 12.74 3.21 -0.28
C GLU A 124 12.02 2.15 -1.09
N GLU A 125 10.76 2.42 -1.44
CA GLU A 125 10.02 1.54 -2.32
C GLU A 125 10.61 1.61 -3.73
N VAL A 126 10.63 0.46 -4.41
CA VAL A 126 11.15 0.39 -5.77
C VAL A 126 10.12 0.90 -6.78
N VAL A 127 8.87 0.76 -6.49
CA VAL A 127 7.80 1.16 -7.39
C VAL A 127 6.72 1.96 -6.69
#